data_0ccde7b057972478948ccee42721fb00
#
_entry.id   0ccde7b057972478948ccee42721fb00
#
_cell.length_a   1.000
_cell.length_b   1.000
_cell.length_c   1.000
_cell.angle_alpha   90.00
_cell.angle_beta   90.00
_cell.angle_gamma   90.00
#
_symmetry.space_group_name_H-M   'P 1'
#
loop_
_entity.id
_entity.type
_entity.pdbx_description
1 polymer ?
#
loop_
_entity_poly.entity_id
_entity_poly.type
_entity_poly.pdbx_seq_one_letter_code
_entity_poly.pdbx_strand_id
1 'polypeptide(L)'
;MSFVQVKPTDDAYISMLNANTNFGSSSVLFTGRFVQPNDIYRSLLKFNLTNVIPPGSSILNAYLKLFVYRKNSSDLLLSPQTVSVFTNASSFSQNTVTWNNAPAINPTIYSINVTDADVNNFISIDITNLVVGWLNESIPNNGITLTGIENIVNTIIGYLSEEWMAPTQRPFLDIEYGIVSPTGSTGATGATGATGSTGTTGATGSTGATGATGATGATGSTGATGDTGA
;
A
#
# COMPACT_ATOMS: atom_id res chain seq x y z
N MET A 1 -0.79 2.07 -17.34
CA MET A 1 -1.15 1.41 -16.08
C MET A 1 -0.77 -0.05 -16.20
N SER A 2 -0.14 -0.59 -15.20
CA SER A 2 0.30 -1.99 -15.16
C SER A 2 -0.18 -2.63 -13.87
N PHE A 3 -0.37 -3.96 -13.90
CA PHE A 3 -0.82 -4.73 -12.74
C PHE A 3 0.19 -5.82 -12.43
N VAL A 4 0.36 -6.12 -11.15
CA VAL A 4 1.13 -7.26 -10.69
C VAL A 4 0.42 -7.93 -9.51
N GLN A 5 0.39 -9.26 -9.52
CA GLN A 5 -0.09 -10.07 -8.42
C GLN A 5 1.09 -10.64 -7.65
N VAL A 6 1.12 -10.40 -6.36
CA VAL A 6 2.19 -10.87 -5.47
C VAL A 6 1.60 -11.86 -4.48
N LYS A 7 2.11 -13.07 -4.47
CA LYS A 7 1.72 -14.11 -3.54
C LYS A 7 2.39 -13.92 -2.19
N PRO A 8 1.79 -14.40 -1.08
CA PRO A 8 2.48 -14.48 0.19
C PRO A 8 3.77 -15.29 0.08
N THR A 9 4.80 -14.88 0.81
CA THR A 9 6.00 -15.69 1.06
C THR A 9 5.86 -16.57 2.29
N ASP A 10 5.01 -16.15 3.19
CA ASP A 10 4.64 -16.86 4.40
C ASP A 10 3.15 -16.59 4.68
N ASP A 11 2.38 -17.62 4.95
CA ASP A 11 1.07 -17.50 5.55
C ASP A 11 0.83 -18.61 6.59
N ALA A 12 0.06 -18.31 7.60
CA ALA A 12 -0.32 -19.25 8.64
C ALA A 12 -1.55 -18.74 9.39
N TYR A 13 -2.28 -19.63 10.02
CA TYR A 13 -3.14 -19.21 11.11
C TYR A 13 -2.55 -19.66 12.47
N ILE A 14 -2.97 -18.98 13.52
CA ILE A 14 -2.63 -19.32 14.92
C ILE A 14 -3.92 -19.53 15.70
N SER A 15 -3.86 -20.45 16.68
CA SER A 15 -4.97 -20.87 17.53
C SER A 15 -4.60 -20.61 18.99
N MET A 16 -5.45 -19.89 19.71
CA MET A 16 -5.22 -19.60 21.13
C MET A 16 -5.26 -20.87 21.98
N LEU A 17 -6.16 -21.79 21.66
CA LEU A 17 -6.28 -23.06 22.38
C LEU A 17 -5.09 -23.98 22.11
N ASN A 18 -4.56 -23.97 20.88
CA ASN A 18 -3.40 -24.76 20.47
C ASN A 18 -2.14 -23.88 20.39
N ALA A 19 -1.87 -23.18 21.48
CA ALA A 19 -0.94 -22.05 21.53
C ALA A 19 0.51 -22.37 21.14
N ASN A 20 0.93 -23.63 21.19
CA ASN A 20 2.27 -24.10 20.79
C ASN A 20 2.27 -24.87 19.45
N THR A 21 1.11 -25.00 18.77
CA THR A 21 1.02 -25.73 17.51
C THR A 21 1.20 -24.75 16.34
N ASN A 22 2.07 -25.13 15.39
CA ASN A 22 2.24 -24.42 14.15
C ASN A 22 1.25 -24.92 13.09
N PHE A 23 0.60 -24.01 12.37
CA PHE A 23 -0.35 -24.29 11.31
C PHE A 23 0.06 -23.69 9.96
N GLY A 24 1.34 -23.43 9.74
CA GLY A 24 1.86 -22.84 8.50
C GLY A 24 1.82 -23.76 7.27
N SER A 25 1.50 -25.05 7.43
CA SER A 25 1.26 -25.96 6.30
C SER A 25 -0.22 -26.22 6.04
N SER A 26 -1.10 -25.47 6.69
CA SER A 26 -2.55 -25.60 6.50
C SER A 26 -2.99 -25.03 5.17
N SER A 27 -3.82 -25.74 4.44
CA SER A 27 -4.45 -25.25 3.21
C SER A 27 -5.54 -24.18 3.43
N VAL A 28 -5.76 -23.79 4.68
CA VAL A 28 -6.79 -22.81 5.08
C VAL A 28 -6.27 -21.89 6.17
N LEU A 29 -6.82 -20.68 6.21
CA LEU A 29 -6.57 -19.65 7.20
C LEU A 29 -7.88 -19.33 7.94
N PHE A 30 -7.79 -18.90 9.20
CA PHE A 30 -8.96 -18.58 10.00
C PHE A 30 -8.80 -17.26 10.76
N THR A 31 -9.92 -16.53 10.92
CA THR A 31 -10.04 -15.39 11.84
C THR A 31 -11.34 -15.50 12.64
N GLY A 32 -11.35 -14.88 13.82
CA GLY A 32 -12.54 -14.85 14.68
C GLY A 32 -12.55 -15.92 15.77
N ARG A 33 -13.74 -16.24 16.29
CA ARG A 33 -13.90 -17.17 17.42
C ARG A 33 -14.89 -18.28 17.10
N PHE A 34 -14.56 -19.50 17.47
CA PHE A 34 -15.42 -20.67 17.28
C PHE A 34 -15.74 -21.31 18.62
N VAL A 35 -17.01 -21.78 18.79
CA VAL A 35 -17.49 -22.26 20.10
C VAL A 35 -17.03 -23.67 20.44
N GLN A 36 -16.73 -24.50 19.46
CA GLN A 36 -16.35 -25.91 19.65
C GLN A 36 -15.10 -26.28 18.84
N PRO A 37 -13.91 -26.29 19.45
CA PRO A 37 -13.62 -25.83 20.81
C PRO A 37 -13.75 -24.32 20.91
N ASN A 38 -13.88 -23.77 22.12
CA ASN A 38 -13.93 -22.32 22.31
C ASN A 38 -12.53 -21.70 22.09
N ASP A 39 -12.22 -21.38 20.82
CA ASP A 39 -10.91 -20.97 20.34
C ASP A 39 -10.98 -19.66 19.59
N ILE A 40 -9.87 -18.91 19.64
CA ILE A 40 -9.66 -17.68 18.87
C ILE A 40 -8.60 -17.95 17.81
N TYR A 41 -8.88 -17.51 16.59
CA TYR A 41 -8.01 -17.68 15.43
C TYR A 41 -7.61 -16.32 14.85
N ARG A 42 -6.33 -16.22 14.46
CA ARG A 42 -5.80 -15.09 13.69
C ARG A 42 -4.99 -15.64 12.52
N SER A 43 -5.02 -14.94 11.40
CA SER A 43 -4.24 -15.29 10.21
C SER A 43 -3.11 -14.30 9.99
N LEU A 44 -1.94 -14.79 9.66
CA LEU A 44 -0.77 -13.99 9.36
C LEU A 44 -0.40 -14.18 7.89
N LEU A 45 -0.04 -13.09 7.20
CA LEU A 45 0.46 -13.11 5.82
C LEU A 45 1.66 -12.17 5.70
N LYS A 46 2.65 -12.58 4.90
CA LYS A 46 3.81 -11.75 4.58
C LYS A 46 4.09 -11.79 3.09
N PHE A 47 4.50 -10.66 2.51
CA PHE A 47 4.74 -10.49 1.09
C PHE A 47 6.14 -9.95 0.85
N ASN A 48 6.85 -10.47 -0.14
CA ASN A 48 8.10 -9.88 -0.58
C ASN A 48 7.82 -8.94 -1.78
N LEU A 49 8.07 -7.66 -1.61
CA LEU A 49 7.89 -6.64 -2.65
C LEU A 49 9.20 -6.22 -3.32
N THR A 50 10.33 -6.86 -3.00
CA THR A 50 11.64 -6.54 -3.57
C THR A 50 11.63 -6.78 -5.08
N ASN A 51 11.96 -5.75 -5.85
CA ASN A 51 11.99 -5.78 -7.33
C ASN A 51 10.66 -6.15 -8.02
N VAL A 52 9.54 -6.09 -7.30
CA VAL A 52 8.21 -6.35 -7.88
C VAL A 52 7.72 -5.17 -8.70
N ILE A 53 7.97 -3.96 -8.21
CA ILE A 53 7.56 -2.72 -8.85
C ILE A 53 8.78 -2.07 -9.50
N PRO A 54 8.73 -1.71 -10.80
CA PRO A 54 9.84 -1.05 -11.47
C PRO A 54 10.20 0.28 -10.79
N PRO A 55 11.50 0.63 -10.71
CA PRO A 55 11.93 1.92 -10.17
C PRO A 55 11.26 3.10 -10.89
N GLY A 56 10.88 4.13 -10.14
CA GLY A 56 10.19 5.31 -10.68
C GLY A 56 8.69 5.13 -10.91
N SER A 57 8.12 3.99 -10.54
CA SER A 57 6.66 3.80 -10.57
C SER A 57 6.00 4.32 -9.30
N SER A 58 4.76 4.78 -9.44
CA SER A 58 3.88 5.09 -8.30
C SER A 58 2.79 4.02 -8.18
N ILE A 59 2.50 3.61 -6.96
CA ILE A 59 1.37 2.73 -6.67
C ILE A 59 0.09 3.57 -6.77
N LEU A 60 -0.85 3.07 -7.55
CA LEU A 60 -2.18 3.65 -7.70
C LEU A 60 -3.18 2.99 -6.76
N ASN A 61 -3.18 1.65 -6.73
CA ASN A 61 -4.03 0.86 -5.85
C ASN A 61 -3.28 -0.41 -5.42
N ALA A 62 -3.56 -0.89 -4.21
CA ALA A 62 -3.11 -2.20 -3.74
C ALA A 62 -4.19 -2.85 -2.87
N TYR A 63 -4.67 -4.00 -3.31
CA TYR A 63 -5.71 -4.75 -2.65
C TYR A 63 -5.21 -6.10 -2.16
N LEU A 64 -5.43 -6.41 -0.89
CA LEU A 64 -5.29 -7.76 -0.38
C LEU A 64 -6.53 -8.56 -0.81
N LYS A 65 -6.31 -9.63 -1.56
CA LYS A 65 -7.34 -10.54 -2.06
C LYS A 65 -7.31 -11.84 -1.26
N LEU A 66 -8.45 -12.20 -0.68
CA LEU A 66 -8.64 -13.42 0.10
C LEU A 66 -9.89 -14.14 -0.38
N PHE A 67 -9.78 -15.42 -0.70
CA PHE A 67 -10.93 -16.24 -1.08
C PHE A 67 -11.61 -16.78 0.18
N VAL A 68 -12.83 -16.35 0.44
CA VAL A 68 -13.64 -16.80 1.58
C VAL A 68 -14.28 -18.13 1.21
N TYR A 69 -13.84 -19.23 1.82
CA TYR A 69 -14.48 -20.52 1.58
C TYR A 69 -15.54 -20.86 2.65
N ARG A 70 -15.49 -20.19 3.80
CA ARG A 70 -16.37 -20.42 4.93
C ARG A 70 -16.61 -19.13 5.71
N LYS A 71 -17.86 -18.88 6.06
CA LYS A 71 -18.27 -17.96 7.13
C LYS A 71 -19.19 -18.73 8.06
N ASN A 72 -18.90 -18.72 9.37
CA ASN A 72 -19.76 -19.41 10.30
C ASN A 72 -21.00 -18.58 10.56
N SER A 73 -22.09 -19.27 10.43
CA SER A 73 -23.44 -18.98 10.85
C SER A 73 -24.33 -18.16 9.92
N SER A 74 -25.39 -18.78 9.55
CA SER A 74 -26.70 -18.30 9.23
C SER A 74 -27.35 -17.36 10.28
N ASP A 75 -26.59 -16.83 11.25
CA ASP A 75 -27.14 -15.86 12.19
C ASP A 75 -27.08 -14.45 11.59
N LEU A 76 -28.24 -13.96 11.16
CA LEU A 76 -28.41 -12.60 10.62
C LEU A 76 -27.89 -11.52 11.58
N LEU A 77 -27.81 -11.78 12.90
CA LEU A 77 -27.29 -10.86 13.88
C LEU A 77 -25.76 -10.70 13.81
N LEU A 78 -25.05 -11.68 13.23
CA LEU A 78 -23.59 -11.67 13.07
C LEU A 78 -23.13 -11.38 11.63
N SER A 79 -24.03 -10.88 10.78
CA SER A 79 -23.70 -10.45 9.43
C SER A 79 -24.01 -8.94 9.28
N PRO A 80 -23.09 -8.12 8.84
CA PRO A 80 -21.71 -8.43 8.46
C PRO A 80 -20.76 -8.67 9.65
N GLN A 81 -19.66 -9.40 9.39
CA GLN A 81 -18.55 -9.56 10.34
C GLN A 81 -17.34 -8.74 9.91
N THR A 82 -16.82 -7.92 10.81
CA THR A 82 -15.63 -7.11 10.51
C THR A 82 -14.36 -7.94 10.63
N VAL A 83 -13.53 -7.90 9.59
CA VAL A 83 -12.15 -8.38 9.57
C VAL A 83 -11.23 -7.18 9.55
N SER A 84 -10.31 -7.11 10.52
CA SER A 84 -9.36 -6.00 10.67
C SER A 84 -7.95 -6.45 10.32
N VAL A 85 -7.18 -5.55 9.72
CA VAL A 85 -5.78 -5.75 9.37
C VAL A 85 -4.90 -5.04 10.40
N PHE A 86 -3.91 -5.74 10.94
CA PHE A 86 -2.89 -5.21 11.84
C PHE A 86 -1.52 -5.36 11.19
N THR A 87 -0.59 -4.45 11.46
CA THR A 87 0.82 -4.65 11.12
C THR A 87 1.53 -5.41 12.24
N ASN A 88 2.53 -6.20 11.88
CA ASN A 88 3.33 -6.96 12.82
C ASN A 88 4.52 -6.13 13.32
N ALA A 89 4.77 -6.14 14.63
CA ALA A 89 5.91 -5.45 15.24
C ALA A 89 7.25 -6.10 14.87
N SER A 90 7.26 -7.39 14.57
CA SER A 90 8.42 -8.16 14.08
C SER A 90 8.01 -9.14 13.00
N SER A 91 8.97 -9.59 12.19
CA SER A 91 8.74 -10.60 11.16
C SER A 91 8.46 -11.97 11.78
N PHE A 92 7.77 -12.82 11.03
CA PHE A 92 7.49 -14.22 11.38
C PHE A 92 7.91 -15.16 10.23
N SER A 93 7.95 -16.46 10.54
CA SER A 93 8.05 -17.52 9.53
C SER A 93 6.87 -18.47 9.68
N GLN A 94 6.23 -18.82 8.57
CA GLN A 94 5.13 -19.78 8.56
C GLN A 94 5.51 -21.13 9.18
N ASN A 95 6.78 -21.54 9.09
CA ASN A 95 7.24 -22.83 9.59
C ASN A 95 7.35 -22.92 11.12
N THR A 96 7.32 -21.78 11.81
CA THR A 96 7.59 -21.73 13.27
C THR A 96 6.58 -20.91 14.06
N VAL A 97 5.77 -20.08 13.40
CA VAL A 97 4.82 -19.21 14.10
C VAL A 97 3.73 -20.03 14.81
N THR A 98 3.47 -19.66 16.04
CA THR A 98 2.42 -20.22 16.90
C THR A 98 1.75 -19.07 17.66
N TRP A 99 0.69 -19.30 18.38
CA TRP A 99 0.06 -18.26 19.19
C TRP A 99 1.02 -17.64 20.22
N ASN A 100 1.85 -18.48 20.88
CA ASN A 100 2.75 -18.04 21.93
C ASN A 100 3.96 -17.24 21.43
N ASN A 101 4.38 -17.41 20.19
CA ASN A 101 5.53 -16.69 19.63
C ASN A 101 5.15 -15.73 18.50
N ALA A 102 3.86 -15.55 18.24
CA ALA A 102 3.40 -14.62 17.22
C ALA A 102 3.86 -13.19 17.52
N PRO A 103 4.17 -12.39 16.50
CA PRO A 103 4.54 -11.00 16.70
C PRO A 103 3.41 -10.21 17.37
N ALA A 104 3.78 -9.23 18.19
CA ALA A 104 2.83 -8.23 18.65
C ALA A 104 2.25 -7.48 17.45
N ILE A 105 0.97 -7.11 17.55
CA ILE A 105 0.24 -6.47 16.47
C ILE A 105 -0.05 -5.01 16.77
N ASN A 106 0.09 -4.14 15.76
CA ASN A 106 -0.23 -2.73 15.85
C ASN A 106 -1.51 -2.46 15.04
N PRO A 107 -2.48 -1.71 15.61
CA PRO A 107 -3.72 -1.43 14.92
C PRO A 107 -3.50 -0.57 13.66
N THR A 108 -4.35 -0.79 12.67
CA THR A 108 -4.42 0.02 11.45
C THR A 108 -5.85 0.51 11.22
N ILE A 109 -6.04 1.29 10.18
CA ILE A 109 -7.38 1.74 9.74
C ILE A 109 -8.04 0.76 8.76
N TYR A 110 -7.31 -0.30 8.34
CA TYR A 110 -7.78 -1.19 7.28
C TYR A 110 -8.67 -2.29 7.83
N SER A 111 -9.84 -2.40 7.26
CA SER A 111 -10.82 -3.44 7.60
C SER A 111 -11.79 -3.68 6.45
N ILE A 112 -12.51 -4.79 6.52
CA ILE A 112 -13.62 -5.10 5.61
C ILE A 112 -14.75 -5.76 6.39
N ASN A 113 -15.96 -5.52 5.94
CA ASN A 113 -17.14 -6.23 6.42
C ASN A 113 -17.43 -7.42 5.50
N VAL A 114 -17.40 -8.62 6.05
CA VAL A 114 -17.65 -9.88 5.33
C VAL A 114 -19.08 -10.33 5.60
N THR A 115 -19.81 -10.62 4.55
CA THR A 115 -21.20 -11.08 4.56
C THR A 115 -21.32 -12.54 4.10
N ASP A 116 -22.49 -13.13 4.17
CA ASP A 116 -22.73 -14.49 3.65
C ASP A 116 -22.63 -14.55 2.13
N ALA A 117 -22.84 -13.42 1.42
CA ALA A 117 -22.67 -13.33 -0.03
C ALA A 117 -21.20 -13.42 -0.48
N ASP A 118 -20.26 -13.17 0.43
CA ASP A 118 -18.82 -13.25 0.12
C ASP A 118 -18.28 -14.69 0.17
N VAL A 119 -19.07 -15.65 0.64
CA VAL A 119 -18.67 -17.07 0.65
C VAL A 119 -18.55 -17.57 -0.79
N ASN A 120 -17.46 -18.28 -1.08
CA ASN A 120 -17.03 -18.74 -2.40
C ASN A 120 -16.63 -17.60 -3.36
N ASN A 121 -16.31 -16.43 -2.84
CA ASN A 121 -15.84 -15.28 -3.59
C ASN A 121 -14.57 -14.69 -2.97
N PHE A 122 -13.86 -13.88 -3.75
CA PHE A 122 -12.78 -13.04 -3.24
C PHE A 122 -13.34 -11.80 -2.55
N ILE A 123 -12.85 -11.53 -1.35
CA ILE A 123 -12.93 -10.22 -0.73
C ILE A 123 -11.68 -9.39 -1.09
N SER A 124 -11.81 -8.07 -1.03
CA SER A 124 -10.76 -7.12 -1.41
C SER A 124 -10.61 -6.07 -0.32
N ILE A 125 -9.47 -6.06 0.35
CA ILE A 125 -9.16 -5.07 1.37
C ILE A 125 -8.18 -4.06 0.77
N ASP A 126 -8.58 -2.80 0.68
CA ASP A 126 -7.68 -1.74 0.24
C ASP A 126 -6.62 -1.48 1.31
N ILE A 127 -5.38 -1.78 0.97
CA ILE A 127 -4.19 -1.54 1.80
C ILE A 127 -3.15 -0.71 1.05
N THR A 128 -3.58 0.11 0.10
CA THR A 128 -2.72 0.90 -0.79
C THR A 128 -1.65 1.67 -0.02
N ASN A 129 -2.05 2.45 0.99
CA ASN A 129 -1.11 3.26 1.75
C ASN A 129 -0.13 2.41 2.58
N LEU A 130 -0.53 1.21 3.01
CA LEU A 130 0.35 0.28 3.70
C LEU A 130 1.43 -0.26 2.74
N VAL A 131 1.04 -0.67 1.53
CA VAL A 131 1.97 -1.14 0.50
C VAL A 131 2.94 -0.03 0.07
N VAL A 132 2.45 1.21 -0.08
CA VAL A 132 3.31 2.38 -0.30
C VAL A 132 4.31 2.57 0.85
N GLY A 133 3.85 2.44 2.11
CA GLY A 133 4.72 2.53 3.28
C GLY A 133 5.79 1.44 3.32
N TRP A 134 5.49 0.23 2.86
CA TRP A 134 6.46 -0.87 2.76
C TRP A 134 7.52 -0.60 1.67
N LEU A 135 7.09 -0.07 0.52
CA LEU A 135 7.99 0.18 -0.62
C LEU A 135 8.92 1.36 -0.40
N ASN A 136 8.49 2.37 0.35
CA ASN A 136 9.32 3.55 0.70
C ASN A 136 10.01 3.42 2.07
N GLU A 137 9.91 2.23 2.69
CA GLU A 137 10.54 1.89 3.98
C GLU A 137 10.09 2.76 5.17
N SER A 138 9.00 3.54 5.03
CA SER A 138 8.42 4.30 6.15
C SER A 138 7.69 3.41 7.15
N ILE A 139 7.28 2.22 6.72
CA ILE A 139 6.67 1.17 7.54
C ILE A 139 7.46 -0.12 7.30
N PRO A 140 7.97 -0.80 8.35
CA PRO A 140 8.64 -2.09 8.19
C PRO A 140 7.68 -3.15 7.61
N ASN A 141 8.10 -3.86 6.58
CA ASN A 141 7.34 -4.98 6.02
C ASN A 141 7.58 -6.27 6.81
N ASN A 142 7.02 -6.34 7.99
CA ASN A 142 7.04 -7.52 8.86
C ASN A 142 5.86 -8.47 8.60
N GLY A 143 5.04 -8.19 7.58
CA GLY A 143 3.78 -8.85 7.34
C GLY A 143 2.62 -8.24 8.13
N ILE A 144 1.47 -8.84 7.97
CA ILE A 144 0.20 -8.44 8.59
C ILE A 144 -0.42 -9.59 9.37
N THR A 145 -1.26 -9.23 10.33
CA THR A 145 -2.16 -10.15 11.03
C THR A 145 -3.61 -9.72 10.78
N LEU A 146 -4.43 -10.67 10.38
CA LEU A 146 -5.87 -10.50 10.24
C LEU A 146 -6.55 -11.00 11.52
N THR A 147 -7.46 -10.22 12.05
CA THR A 147 -8.32 -10.60 13.18
C THR A 147 -9.79 -10.49 12.77
N GLY A 148 -10.60 -11.39 13.28
CA GLY A 148 -12.05 -11.27 13.22
C GLY A 148 -12.63 -10.76 14.53
N ILE A 149 -13.93 -10.98 14.76
CA ILE A 149 -14.60 -10.69 16.02
C ILE A 149 -14.20 -11.78 17.04
N GLU A 150 -13.46 -11.41 18.09
CA GLU A 150 -12.91 -12.37 19.06
C GLU A 150 -13.72 -12.47 20.37
N ASN A 151 -14.57 -11.51 20.67
CA ASN A 151 -15.37 -11.43 21.89
C ASN A 151 -16.77 -12.08 21.75
N ILE A 152 -17.16 -12.50 20.55
CA ILE A 152 -18.42 -13.20 20.25
C ILE A 152 -18.08 -14.55 19.66
N VAL A 153 -18.75 -15.62 20.11
CA VAL A 153 -18.58 -16.97 19.56
C VAL A 153 -19.27 -17.13 18.21
N ASN A 154 -18.84 -18.12 17.43
CA ASN A 154 -19.36 -18.42 16.10
C ASN A 154 -19.15 -17.30 15.08
N THR A 155 -18.04 -16.60 15.20
CA THR A 155 -17.64 -15.53 14.28
C THR A 155 -16.48 -15.96 13.37
N ILE A 156 -16.22 -17.25 13.26
CA ILE A 156 -15.11 -17.75 12.45
C ILE A 156 -15.36 -17.51 10.97
N ILE A 157 -14.35 -16.93 10.30
CA ILE A 157 -14.26 -16.82 8.86
C ILE A 157 -13.06 -17.63 8.40
N GLY A 158 -13.23 -18.44 7.36
CA GLY A 158 -12.17 -19.25 6.76
C GLY A 158 -11.81 -18.75 5.37
N TYR A 159 -10.50 -18.66 5.12
CA TYR A 159 -9.94 -18.32 3.82
C TYR A 159 -9.07 -19.47 3.32
N LEU A 160 -8.86 -19.54 2.00
CA LEU A 160 -7.88 -20.45 1.44
C LEU A 160 -6.48 -19.87 1.61
N SER A 161 -5.47 -20.72 1.81
CA SER A 161 -4.07 -20.35 2.00
C SER A 161 -3.25 -20.51 0.72
N GLU A 162 -1.95 -20.20 0.74
CA GLU A 162 -1.03 -20.48 -0.36
C GLU A 162 -0.83 -21.99 -0.58
N GLU A 163 -1.07 -22.84 0.43
CA GLU A 163 -1.04 -24.30 0.34
C GLU A 163 -2.29 -24.91 -0.32
N TRP A 164 -3.31 -24.10 -0.62
CA TRP A 164 -4.50 -24.61 -1.30
C TRP A 164 -4.19 -25.13 -2.70
N MET A 165 -4.77 -26.29 -3.07
CA MET A 165 -4.43 -26.99 -4.32
C MET A 165 -4.73 -26.19 -5.59
N ALA A 166 -5.78 -25.34 -5.59
CA ALA A 166 -6.17 -24.53 -6.76
C ALA A 166 -5.51 -23.14 -6.70
N PRO A 167 -4.46 -22.85 -7.51
CA PRO A 167 -3.72 -21.60 -7.43
C PRO A 167 -4.57 -20.34 -7.67
N THR A 168 -5.67 -20.47 -8.40
CA THR A 168 -6.57 -19.35 -8.73
C THR A 168 -7.42 -18.88 -7.56
N GLN A 169 -7.40 -19.59 -6.42
CA GLN A 169 -8.16 -19.24 -5.21
C GLN A 169 -7.25 -18.88 -4.03
N ARG A 170 -5.94 -18.85 -4.24
CA ARG A 170 -4.95 -18.51 -3.21
C ARG A 170 -4.94 -17.01 -2.91
N PRO A 171 -4.47 -16.59 -1.73
CA PRO A 171 -4.33 -15.18 -1.40
C PRO A 171 -3.28 -14.49 -2.25
N PHE A 172 -3.47 -13.21 -2.53
CA PHE A 172 -2.48 -12.37 -3.21
C PHE A 172 -2.70 -10.89 -2.95
N LEU A 173 -1.64 -10.11 -3.14
CA LEU A 173 -1.75 -8.66 -3.33
C LEU A 173 -1.95 -8.37 -4.81
N ASP A 174 -2.98 -7.62 -5.15
CA ASP A 174 -3.25 -7.10 -6.49
C ASP A 174 -2.84 -5.63 -6.52
N ILE A 175 -1.72 -5.33 -7.17
CA ILE A 175 -1.10 -4.00 -7.16
C ILE A 175 -1.20 -3.39 -8.54
N GLU A 176 -1.86 -2.24 -8.62
CA GLU A 176 -1.89 -1.38 -9.79
C GLU A 176 -0.84 -0.28 -9.62
N TYR A 177 0.01 -0.09 -10.65
CA TYR A 177 1.02 0.95 -10.65
C TYR A 177 1.15 1.62 -12.01
N GLY A 178 1.65 2.85 -12.00
CA GLY A 178 1.95 3.62 -13.20
C GLY A 178 3.37 4.16 -13.18
N ILE A 179 4.00 4.24 -14.34
CA ILE A 179 5.28 4.92 -14.46
C ILE A 179 4.99 6.43 -14.38
N VAL A 180 5.57 7.09 -13.40
CA VAL A 180 5.58 8.55 -13.38
C VAL A 180 6.67 8.95 -14.35
N SER A 181 6.30 9.37 -15.57
CA SER A 181 7.27 10.03 -16.44
C SER A 181 7.83 11.23 -15.68
N PRO A 182 9.15 11.37 -15.58
CA PRO A 182 9.72 12.54 -14.93
C PRO A 182 9.13 13.78 -15.59
N THR A 183 8.49 14.63 -14.83
CA THR A 183 8.08 15.96 -15.34
C THR A 183 9.34 16.61 -15.88
N GLY A 184 9.32 17.06 -17.13
CA GLY A 184 10.46 17.74 -17.75
C GLY A 184 10.97 18.83 -16.80
N SER A 185 12.28 18.95 -16.68
CA SER A 185 12.90 19.96 -15.81
C SER A 185 12.36 21.34 -16.18
N THR A 186 11.98 22.13 -15.19
CA THR A 186 11.60 23.53 -15.42
C THR A 186 12.71 24.21 -16.20
N GLY A 187 12.39 24.83 -17.32
CA GLY A 187 13.37 25.58 -18.13
C GLY A 187 14.14 26.57 -17.26
N ALA A 188 15.43 26.74 -17.53
CA ALA A 188 16.25 27.67 -16.80
C ALA A 188 15.65 29.09 -16.87
N THR A 189 15.65 29.81 -15.77
CA THR A 189 15.26 31.22 -15.74
C THR A 189 16.08 31.99 -16.75
N GLY A 190 15.47 32.77 -17.63
CA GLY A 190 16.15 33.60 -18.60
C GLY A 190 17.17 34.52 -17.89
N ALA A 191 18.32 34.70 -18.54
CA ALA A 191 19.36 35.60 -18.01
C ALA A 191 18.80 37.01 -17.82
N THR A 192 19.19 37.66 -16.73
CA THR A 192 18.84 39.06 -16.49
C THR A 192 19.41 39.90 -17.65
N GLY A 193 18.61 40.75 -18.24
CA GLY A 193 19.05 41.68 -19.31
C GLY A 193 20.23 42.52 -18.86
N ALA A 194 21.16 42.73 -19.76
CA ALA A 194 22.33 43.54 -19.48
C ALA A 194 21.92 44.97 -19.05
N THR A 195 22.58 45.50 -18.01
CA THR A 195 22.38 46.90 -17.57
C THR A 195 22.73 47.81 -18.75
N GLY A 196 21.82 48.72 -19.10
CA GLY A 196 22.06 49.72 -20.14
C GLY A 196 23.37 50.50 -19.87
N SER A 197 24.15 50.72 -20.91
CA SER A 197 25.41 51.48 -20.81
C SER A 197 25.12 52.92 -20.28
N THR A 198 25.94 53.36 -19.35
CA THR A 198 25.88 54.73 -18.85
C THR A 198 26.08 55.70 -20.03
N GLY A 199 25.15 56.62 -20.19
CA GLY A 199 25.24 57.63 -21.24
C GLY A 199 26.56 58.40 -21.15
N THR A 200 27.21 58.68 -22.29
CA THR A 200 28.40 59.45 -22.36
C THR A 200 28.21 60.87 -21.76
N THR A 201 29.12 61.30 -20.92
CA THR A 201 29.13 62.66 -20.35
C THR A 201 29.07 63.69 -21.49
N GLY A 202 27.99 64.46 -21.55
CA GLY A 202 27.87 65.50 -22.57
C GLY A 202 28.94 66.52 -22.45
N ALA A 203 29.43 66.97 -23.59
CA ALA A 203 30.39 68.02 -23.66
C ALA A 203 29.86 69.29 -22.97
N THR A 204 30.68 69.95 -22.21
CA THR A 204 30.35 71.17 -21.48
C THR A 204 29.98 72.24 -22.49
N GLY A 205 28.72 72.60 -22.56
CA GLY A 205 28.29 73.69 -23.43
C GLY A 205 26.77 73.74 -23.53
N SER A 206 26.12 74.74 -22.92
CA SER A 206 24.72 75.08 -22.97
C SER A 206 23.74 73.95 -22.45
N THR A 207 22.85 74.35 -21.56
CA THR A 207 21.85 73.54 -20.84
C THR A 207 21.23 72.44 -21.73
N GLY A 208 21.76 71.16 -21.59
CA GLY A 208 21.31 70.05 -22.38
C GLY A 208 20.07 69.37 -21.78
N ALA A 209 19.20 68.89 -22.62
CA ALA A 209 18.01 68.14 -22.25
C ALA A 209 18.40 66.87 -21.49
N THR A 210 17.60 66.49 -20.50
CA THR A 210 17.73 65.28 -19.70
C THR A 210 17.65 64.06 -20.63
N GLY A 211 18.66 63.15 -20.62
CA GLY A 211 18.70 61.96 -21.42
C GLY A 211 17.52 61.03 -21.11
N ALA A 212 16.99 60.37 -22.10
CA ALA A 212 15.89 59.43 -21.96
C ALA A 212 16.37 58.17 -21.18
N THR A 213 15.56 57.74 -20.24
CA THR A 213 15.75 56.49 -19.47
C THR A 213 15.78 55.32 -20.41
N GLY A 214 16.80 54.46 -20.33
CA GLY A 214 16.93 53.26 -21.15
C GLY A 214 15.72 52.31 -20.97
N ALA A 215 15.34 51.67 -22.03
CA ALA A 215 14.23 50.73 -22.02
C ALA A 215 14.58 49.48 -21.15
N THR A 216 13.63 49.06 -20.36
CA THR A 216 13.74 47.82 -19.55
C THR A 216 13.90 46.62 -20.50
N GLY A 217 14.89 45.77 -20.24
CA GLY A 217 15.12 44.56 -21.03
C GLY A 217 13.87 43.65 -21.06
N ALA A 218 13.62 43.01 -22.17
CA ALA A 218 12.50 42.10 -22.32
C ALA A 218 12.65 40.88 -21.38
N THR A 219 11.58 40.48 -20.74
CA THR A 219 11.53 39.26 -19.93
C THR A 219 11.82 38.05 -20.81
N GLY A 220 12.73 37.17 -20.40
CA GLY A 220 13.04 35.94 -21.11
C GLY A 220 11.80 35.09 -21.28
N SER A 221 11.67 34.43 -22.42
CA SER A 221 10.56 33.52 -22.69
C SER A 221 10.60 32.31 -21.76
N THR A 222 9.45 31.87 -21.30
CA THR A 222 9.33 30.64 -20.51
C THR A 222 9.80 29.46 -21.35
N GLY A 223 10.63 28.56 -20.75
CA GLY A 223 11.09 27.35 -21.39
C GLY A 223 9.92 26.47 -21.83
N ALA A 224 10.07 25.77 -22.94
CA ALA A 224 9.05 24.85 -23.46
C ALA A 224 8.85 23.70 -22.45
N THR A 225 7.58 23.31 -22.26
CA THR A 225 7.23 22.14 -21.47
C THR A 225 7.77 20.89 -22.18
N GLY A 226 8.44 19.98 -21.44
CA GLY A 226 8.92 18.72 -22.00
C GLY A 226 7.76 17.86 -22.53
N ASP A 227 8.02 17.11 -23.61
CA ASP A 227 7.05 16.19 -24.18
C ASP A 227 6.65 15.12 -23.17
N THR A 228 5.35 14.82 -23.12
CA THR A 228 4.85 13.66 -22.37
C THR A 228 5.30 12.39 -23.09
N GLY A 229 6.09 11.55 -22.39
CA GLY A 229 6.52 10.27 -22.95
C GLY A 229 5.33 9.41 -23.41
N ALA A 230 5.53 8.69 -24.49
CA ALA A 230 4.59 7.73 -25.05
C ALA A 230 4.50 6.44 -24.22
#